data_8da37c86d3c7c42b32f75c23928e6a5a
#
_entry.id   8da37c86d3c7c42b32f75c23928e6a5a
#
_cell.length_a   1.000
_cell.length_b   1.000
_cell.length_c   1.000
_cell.angle_alpha   90.00
_cell.angle_beta   90.00
_cell.angle_gamma   90.00
#
_symmetry.space_group_name_H-M   'P 1'
#
loop_
_entity.id
_entity.type
_entity.pdbx_description
1 polymer ?
#
loop_
_entity_poly.entity_id
_entity_poly.type
_entity_poly.pdbx_seq_one_letter_code
_entity_poly.pdbx_strand_id
1 'polypeptide(L)'
;TDGKSANEICEEIIAQVKSRAQSSLVSAGHSTAVLRAASYTSPMAAFQDKMAGIAYYQFIEKLDKEFEERKDDLVKELSHLMQEILRPEYLCVSYTGERDSLMNVQKQVKALKQTLHKEAVSVQHQNMTCVKENEGFTTSGQVQYVAQTGNFRKKGYEYTGALNILKVALSYDYLWTNIRVKGGAYGCMSGFKRSGESFFVSYRDPHLRRTLDVFKGIPEYVRSFKADEREMTKYIIGTISGKDVPRTPKMQGAISRSAWFCGITEEMAQKERDEILKASETDIQELAPLIEAILDNDAVCVVGRRKRTV
;
A
#
# COMPACT_ATOMS: atom_id res chain seq x y z
N THR A 1 -31.52 -12.76 -12.73
CA THR A 1 -32.24 -11.61 -12.12
C THR A 1 -33.58 -12.14 -11.62
N ASP A 2 -33.62 -12.56 -10.36
CA ASP A 2 -34.75 -13.23 -9.70
C ASP A 2 -35.91 -12.28 -9.34
N GLY A 3 -36.34 -11.43 -10.29
CA GLY A 3 -37.50 -10.54 -10.10
C GLY A 3 -37.28 -9.34 -9.17
N LYS A 4 -36.04 -9.11 -8.66
CA LYS A 4 -35.70 -7.97 -7.81
C LYS A 4 -35.58 -6.69 -8.62
N SER A 5 -36.01 -5.57 -8.04
CA SER A 5 -35.80 -4.23 -8.58
C SER A 5 -34.31 -3.83 -8.50
N ALA A 6 -33.91 -2.84 -9.30
CA ALA A 6 -32.54 -2.30 -9.24
C ALA A 6 -32.20 -1.78 -7.84
N ASN A 7 -33.15 -1.18 -7.14
CA ASN A 7 -32.96 -0.68 -5.78
C ASN A 7 -32.70 -1.79 -4.76
N GLU A 8 -33.47 -2.88 -4.81
CA GLU A 8 -33.23 -4.06 -3.94
C GLU A 8 -31.87 -4.71 -4.19
N ILE A 9 -31.43 -4.76 -5.45
CA ILE A 9 -30.10 -5.27 -5.80
C ILE A 9 -29.00 -4.34 -5.25
N CYS A 10 -29.18 -3.02 -5.37
CA CYS A 10 -28.21 -2.05 -4.83
C CYS A 10 -28.10 -2.14 -3.32
N GLU A 11 -29.21 -2.26 -2.59
CA GLU A 11 -29.24 -2.41 -1.13
C GLU A 11 -28.44 -3.66 -0.69
N GLU A 12 -28.73 -4.80 -1.30
CA GLU A 12 -28.01 -6.04 -1.01
C GLU A 12 -26.51 -5.94 -1.29
N ILE A 13 -26.13 -5.29 -2.40
CA ILE A 13 -24.72 -5.07 -2.75
C ILE A 13 -24.04 -4.17 -1.71
N ILE A 14 -24.67 -3.07 -1.31
CA ILE A 14 -24.11 -2.15 -0.31
C ILE A 14 -23.90 -2.88 1.02
N ALA A 15 -24.88 -3.65 1.49
CA ALA A 15 -24.76 -4.42 2.72
C ALA A 15 -23.61 -5.46 2.64
N GLN A 16 -23.47 -6.16 1.51
CA GLN A 16 -22.36 -7.09 1.27
C GLN A 16 -21.01 -6.40 1.24
N VAL A 17 -20.91 -5.26 0.54
CA VAL A 17 -19.68 -4.47 0.41
C VAL A 17 -19.26 -3.93 1.78
N LYS A 18 -20.20 -3.40 2.58
CA LYS A 18 -19.97 -2.96 3.96
C LYS A 18 -19.41 -4.09 4.82
N SER A 19 -20.04 -5.26 4.79
CA SER A 19 -19.59 -6.43 5.56
C SER A 19 -18.18 -6.88 5.16
N ARG A 20 -17.88 -6.92 3.85
CA ARG A 20 -16.55 -7.27 3.34
C ARG A 20 -15.50 -6.23 3.73
N ALA A 21 -15.81 -4.94 3.59
CA ALA A 21 -14.92 -3.85 3.99
C ALA A 21 -14.59 -3.92 5.48
N GLN A 22 -15.60 -4.09 6.34
CA GLN A 22 -15.41 -4.25 7.78
C GLN A 22 -14.55 -5.46 8.13
N SER A 23 -14.80 -6.60 7.52
CA SER A 23 -14.00 -7.82 7.72
C SER A 23 -12.55 -7.61 7.28
N SER A 24 -12.31 -6.93 6.15
CA SER A 24 -10.98 -6.61 5.65
C SER A 24 -10.21 -5.68 6.58
N LEU A 25 -10.84 -4.63 7.11
CA LEU A 25 -10.22 -3.71 8.06
C LEU A 25 -9.71 -4.44 9.32
N VAL A 26 -10.47 -5.43 9.81
CA VAL A 26 -10.10 -6.21 11.00
C VAL A 26 -9.03 -7.24 10.70
N SER A 27 -9.20 -8.01 9.63
CA SER A 27 -8.28 -9.10 9.26
C SER A 27 -6.91 -8.61 8.78
N ALA A 28 -6.87 -7.47 8.09
CA ALA A 28 -5.68 -6.83 7.56
C ALA A 28 -5.33 -5.52 8.30
N GLY A 29 -5.59 -5.42 9.60
CA GLY A 29 -5.46 -4.19 10.38
C GLY A 29 -4.10 -3.49 10.29
N HIS A 30 -3.01 -4.25 10.08
CA HIS A 30 -1.68 -3.67 9.84
C HIS A 30 -1.61 -2.90 8.50
N SER A 31 -2.15 -3.47 7.42
CA SER A 31 -2.19 -2.79 6.11
C SER A 31 -3.13 -1.59 6.14
N THR A 32 -4.26 -1.72 6.83
CA THR A 32 -5.22 -0.65 7.07
C THR A 32 -4.57 0.53 7.82
N ALA A 33 -3.83 0.25 8.91
CA ALA A 33 -3.12 1.27 9.67
C ALA A 33 -2.04 1.97 8.84
N VAL A 34 -1.27 1.20 8.04
CA VAL A 34 -0.26 1.76 7.12
C VAL A 34 -0.90 2.67 6.06
N LEU A 35 -1.97 2.21 5.40
CA LEU A 35 -2.64 3.00 4.37
C LEU A 35 -3.21 4.31 4.96
N ARG A 36 -3.87 4.22 6.13
CA ARG A 36 -4.43 5.39 6.80
C ARG A 36 -3.34 6.38 7.23
N ALA A 37 -2.26 5.93 7.86
CA ALA A 37 -1.13 6.79 8.21
C ALA A 37 -0.48 7.44 6.98
N ALA A 38 -0.31 6.69 5.88
CA ALA A 38 0.23 7.22 4.63
C ALA A 38 -0.68 8.28 4.00
N SER A 39 -2.00 8.18 4.17
CA SER A 39 -2.97 9.14 3.60
C SER A 39 -2.82 10.55 4.18
N TYR A 40 -2.22 10.71 5.35
CA TYR A 40 -1.97 12.02 5.95
C TYR A 40 -0.88 12.83 5.22
N THR A 41 -0.04 12.16 4.45
CA THR A 41 1.10 12.81 3.80
C THR A 41 1.20 12.54 2.29
N SER A 42 0.48 11.58 1.75
CA SER A 42 0.52 11.19 0.34
C SER A 42 -0.85 11.33 -0.32
N PRO A 43 -1.00 12.18 -1.35
CA PRO A 43 -2.25 12.28 -2.13
C PRO A 43 -2.69 10.95 -2.74
N MET A 44 -1.73 10.14 -3.20
CA MET A 44 -1.99 8.79 -3.73
C MET A 44 -2.56 7.88 -2.64
N ALA A 45 -1.95 7.87 -1.45
CA ALA A 45 -2.46 7.07 -0.33
C ALA A 45 -3.83 7.57 0.16
N ALA A 46 -4.07 8.89 0.15
CA ALA A 46 -5.38 9.47 0.46
C ALA A 46 -6.45 9.01 -0.55
N PHE A 47 -6.11 8.96 -1.83
CA PHE A 47 -6.99 8.40 -2.85
C PHE A 47 -7.25 6.89 -2.60
N GLN A 48 -6.20 6.12 -2.33
CA GLN A 48 -6.33 4.69 -2.04
C GLN A 48 -7.16 4.42 -0.78
N ASP A 49 -7.04 5.25 0.26
CA ASP A 49 -7.85 5.14 1.49
C ASP A 49 -9.35 5.36 1.20
N LYS A 50 -9.68 6.31 0.30
CA LYS A 50 -11.04 6.52 -0.18
C LYS A 50 -11.57 5.39 -1.07
N MET A 51 -10.70 4.60 -1.69
CA MET A 51 -11.08 3.50 -2.58
C MET A 51 -11.16 2.14 -1.89
N ALA A 52 -10.39 1.92 -0.81
CA ALA A 52 -10.29 0.59 -0.19
C ALA A 52 -9.89 0.61 1.31
N GLY A 53 -9.73 1.78 1.92
CA GLY A 53 -9.29 1.93 3.31
C GLY A 53 -10.42 2.27 4.29
N ILE A 54 -10.05 2.96 5.35
CA ILE A 54 -10.99 3.38 6.41
C ILE A 54 -11.99 4.41 5.86
N ALA A 55 -11.53 5.37 5.08
CA ALA A 55 -12.42 6.37 4.47
C ALA A 55 -13.46 5.71 3.55
N TYR A 56 -13.06 4.66 2.80
CA TYR A 56 -13.99 3.87 2.01
C TYR A 56 -15.06 3.19 2.88
N TYR A 57 -14.65 2.52 3.96
CA TYR A 57 -15.59 1.88 4.87
C TYR A 57 -16.58 2.88 5.47
N GLN A 58 -16.09 4.03 5.93
CA GLN A 58 -16.93 5.11 6.49
C GLN A 58 -17.94 5.63 5.47
N PHE A 59 -17.52 5.79 4.21
CA PHE A 59 -18.41 6.17 3.12
C PHE A 59 -19.50 5.13 2.88
N ILE A 60 -19.14 3.86 2.77
CA ILE A 60 -20.12 2.77 2.57
C ILE A 60 -21.05 2.60 3.78
N GLU A 61 -20.55 2.75 5.00
CA GLU A 61 -21.37 2.71 6.21
C GLU A 61 -22.40 3.85 6.24
N LYS A 62 -22.00 5.05 5.81
CA LYS A 62 -22.90 6.19 5.68
C LYS A 62 -23.95 5.94 4.60
N LEU A 63 -23.53 5.46 3.44
CA LEU A 63 -24.42 5.14 2.32
C LEU A 63 -25.45 4.08 2.68
N ASP A 64 -25.06 3.05 3.42
CA ASP A 64 -25.95 2.00 3.94
C ASP A 64 -27.01 2.59 4.90
N LYS A 65 -26.63 3.53 5.78
CA LYS A 65 -27.57 4.19 6.70
C LYS A 65 -28.56 5.14 6.01
N GLU A 66 -28.11 5.80 4.95
CA GLU A 66 -28.87 6.80 4.19
C GLU A 66 -29.48 6.22 2.90
N PHE A 67 -29.51 4.90 2.74
CA PHE A 67 -29.86 4.23 1.48
C PHE A 67 -31.25 4.61 0.99
N GLU A 68 -32.27 4.55 1.84
CA GLU A 68 -33.65 4.87 1.49
C GLU A 68 -33.83 6.30 0.94
N GLU A 69 -33.06 7.25 1.46
CA GLU A 69 -33.10 8.65 1.04
C GLU A 69 -32.31 8.89 -0.26
N ARG A 70 -31.32 8.03 -0.57
CA ARG A 70 -30.36 8.25 -1.67
C ARG A 70 -30.48 7.26 -2.83
N LYS A 71 -31.33 6.24 -2.72
CA LYS A 71 -31.36 5.12 -3.67
C LYS A 71 -31.58 5.54 -5.13
N ASP A 72 -32.47 6.50 -5.40
CA ASP A 72 -32.77 6.93 -6.77
C ASP A 72 -31.64 7.79 -7.36
N ASP A 73 -30.98 8.59 -6.54
CA ASP A 73 -29.83 9.39 -6.97
C ASP A 73 -28.58 8.51 -7.12
N LEU A 74 -28.40 7.51 -6.26
CA LEU A 74 -27.31 6.55 -6.37
C LEU A 74 -27.30 5.80 -7.70
N VAL A 75 -28.46 5.35 -8.18
CA VAL A 75 -28.55 4.66 -9.49
C VAL A 75 -28.16 5.60 -10.63
N LYS A 76 -28.54 6.87 -10.55
CA LYS A 76 -28.14 7.89 -11.55
C LYS A 76 -26.62 8.16 -11.48
N GLU A 77 -26.09 8.36 -10.26
CA GLU A 77 -24.65 8.60 -10.03
C GLU A 77 -23.80 7.41 -10.57
N LEU A 78 -24.19 6.17 -10.27
CA LEU A 78 -23.50 4.98 -10.78
C LEU A 78 -23.57 4.86 -12.30
N SER A 79 -24.73 5.18 -12.89
CA SER A 79 -24.88 5.16 -14.35
C SER A 79 -24.01 6.21 -15.02
N HIS A 80 -23.94 7.42 -14.44
CA HIS A 80 -23.06 8.49 -14.90
C HIS A 80 -21.58 8.09 -14.77
N LEU A 81 -21.18 7.57 -13.61
CA LEU A 81 -19.81 7.09 -13.37
C LEU A 81 -19.39 6.00 -14.36
N MET A 82 -20.28 5.07 -14.72
CA MET A 82 -20.01 4.06 -15.75
C MET A 82 -19.72 4.72 -17.11
N GLN A 83 -20.47 5.74 -17.50
CA GLN A 83 -20.25 6.48 -18.74
C GLN A 83 -18.92 7.23 -18.74
N GLU A 84 -18.51 7.76 -17.59
CA GLU A 84 -17.23 8.46 -17.42
C GLU A 84 -16.02 7.52 -17.44
N ILE A 85 -16.13 6.31 -16.90
CA ILE A 85 -15.01 5.38 -16.75
C ILE A 85 -14.87 4.46 -17.97
N LEU A 86 -16.00 3.93 -18.50
CA LEU A 86 -15.98 2.93 -19.57
C LEU A 86 -15.83 3.58 -20.94
N ARG A 87 -14.65 4.12 -21.21
CA ARG A 87 -14.32 4.90 -22.41
C ARG A 87 -13.13 4.34 -23.17
N PRO A 88 -13.10 4.48 -24.51
CA PRO A 88 -11.98 3.99 -25.33
C PRO A 88 -10.62 4.60 -24.96
N GLU A 89 -10.59 5.87 -24.56
CA GLU A 89 -9.38 6.61 -24.18
C GLU A 89 -8.75 6.11 -22.87
N TYR A 90 -9.55 5.51 -21.98
CA TYR A 90 -9.07 4.95 -20.71
C TYR A 90 -8.77 3.44 -20.79
N LEU A 91 -9.06 2.80 -21.94
CA LEU A 91 -8.82 1.39 -22.11
C LEU A 91 -7.34 1.11 -22.38
N CYS A 92 -6.65 0.52 -21.40
CA CYS A 92 -5.32 -0.06 -21.56
C CYS A 92 -5.41 -1.59 -21.52
N VAL A 93 -4.86 -2.27 -22.50
CA VAL A 93 -4.84 -3.73 -22.57
C VAL A 93 -3.40 -4.23 -22.58
N SER A 94 -3.05 -5.05 -21.60
CA SER A 94 -1.77 -5.75 -21.55
C SER A 94 -1.98 -7.21 -21.89
N TYR A 95 -1.26 -7.70 -22.89
CA TYR A 95 -1.31 -9.09 -23.32
C TYR A 95 0.04 -9.77 -23.06
N THR A 96 -0.01 -10.95 -22.48
CA THR A 96 1.13 -11.84 -22.31
C THR A 96 0.73 -13.23 -22.76
N GLY A 97 1.31 -13.71 -23.82
CA GLY A 97 0.97 -15.00 -24.42
C GLY A 97 1.69 -15.22 -25.74
N GLU A 98 1.27 -16.24 -26.49
CA GLU A 98 1.84 -16.58 -27.76
C GLU A 98 1.50 -15.56 -28.85
N ARG A 99 2.44 -15.31 -29.75
CA ARG A 99 2.32 -14.32 -30.83
C ARG A 99 1.13 -14.57 -31.72
N ASP A 100 0.83 -15.83 -32.00
CA ASP A 100 -0.27 -16.23 -32.91
C ASP A 100 -1.64 -15.85 -32.36
N SER A 101 -1.80 -15.82 -31.04
CA SER A 101 -3.04 -15.40 -30.38
C SER A 101 -3.24 -13.88 -30.35
N LEU A 102 -2.19 -13.08 -30.61
CA LEU A 102 -2.24 -11.62 -30.52
C LEU A 102 -3.25 -10.99 -31.45
N MET A 103 -3.35 -11.49 -32.72
CA MET A 103 -4.28 -10.96 -33.70
C MET A 103 -5.75 -11.14 -33.28
N ASN A 104 -6.07 -12.27 -32.65
CA ASN A 104 -7.41 -12.50 -32.11
C ASN A 104 -7.73 -11.57 -30.95
N VAL A 105 -6.77 -11.37 -30.01
CA VAL A 105 -6.91 -10.42 -28.91
C VAL A 105 -7.13 -9.00 -29.43
N GLN A 106 -6.34 -8.56 -30.40
CA GLN A 106 -6.49 -7.23 -31.01
C GLN A 106 -7.87 -7.04 -31.66
N LYS A 107 -8.40 -8.07 -32.33
CA LYS A 107 -9.76 -8.06 -32.91
C LYS A 107 -10.82 -7.87 -31.79
N GLN A 108 -10.71 -8.61 -30.70
CA GLN A 108 -11.65 -8.51 -29.58
C GLN A 108 -11.56 -7.14 -28.89
N VAL A 109 -10.35 -6.61 -28.69
CA VAL A 109 -10.14 -5.26 -28.13
C VAL A 109 -10.76 -4.19 -29.02
N LYS A 110 -10.61 -4.31 -30.34
CA LYS A 110 -11.23 -3.39 -31.30
C LYS A 110 -12.76 -3.44 -31.23
N ALA A 111 -13.35 -4.64 -31.11
CA ALA A 111 -14.78 -4.80 -30.92
C ALA A 111 -15.25 -4.19 -29.60
N LEU A 112 -14.53 -4.45 -28.47
CA LEU A 112 -14.83 -3.87 -27.17
C LEU A 112 -14.79 -2.34 -27.21
N LYS A 113 -13.79 -1.74 -27.87
CA LYS A 113 -13.70 -0.27 -28.01
C LYS A 113 -14.93 0.35 -28.70
N GLN A 114 -15.61 -0.38 -29.55
CA GLN A 114 -16.81 0.10 -30.25
C GLN A 114 -18.04 0.16 -29.35
N THR A 115 -18.07 -0.62 -28.25
CA THR A 115 -19.18 -0.68 -27.29
C THR A 115 -19.03 0.33 -26.15
N LEU A 116 -17.85 0.96 -26.02
CA LEU A 116 -17.59 1.92 -24.94
C LEU A 116 -18.21 3.30 -25.25
N HIS A 117 -18.46 4.08 -24.21
CA HIS A 117 -19.01 5.43 -24.31
C HIS A 117 -18.03 6.39 -25.01
N LYS A 118 -18.54 7.22 -25.94
CA LYS A 118 -17.72 8.11 -26.80
C LYS A 118 -18.08 9.59 -26.63
N GLU A 119 -19.15 9.87 -25.91
CA GLU A 119 -19.58 11.24 -25.68
C GLU A 119 -18.53 12.03 -24.88
N ALA A 120 -18.31 13.28 -25.21
CA ALA A 120 -17.34 14.10 -24.50
C ALA A 120 -17.72 14.26 -23.02
N VAL A 121 -16.74 14.03 -22.14
CA VAL A 121 -16.90 14.22 -20.69
C VAL A 121 -15.92 15.30 -20.23
N SER A 122 -16.42 16.19 -19.38
CA SER A 122 -15.59 17.20 -18.73
C SER A 122 -14.77 16.53 -17.62
N VAL A 123 -13.47 16.34 -17.83
CA VAL A 123 -12.59 15.81 -16.80
C VAL A 123 -12.32 16.88 -15.76
N GLN A 124 -12.79 16.66 -14.53
CA GLN A 124 -12.46 17.51 -13.39
C GLN A 124 -11.26 16.93 -12.66
N HIS A 125 -10.14 17.66 -12.67
CA HIS A 125 -8.97 17.30 -11.86
C HIS A 125 -9.21 17.72 -10.40
N GLN A 126 -9.43 16.75 -9.53
CA GLN A 126 -9.51 16.98 -8.09
C GLN A 126 -8.15 16.75 -7.45
N ASN A 127 -7.62 17.77 -6.80
CA ASN A 127 -6.44 17.60 -5.95
C ASN A 127 -6.84 16.94 -4.63
N MET A 128 -6.24 15.80 -4.32
CA MET A 128 -6.42 15.14 -3.03
C MET A 128 -5.69 15.94 -1.95
N THR A 129 -6.45 16.45 -0.98
CA THR A 129 -5.91 17.12 0.20
C THR A 129 -5.50 16.07 1.24
N CYS A 130 -4.30 16.21 1.77
CA CYS A 130 -3.82 15.40 2.88
C CYS A 130 -4.01 16.18 4.18
N VAL A 131 -4.67 15.57 5.16
CA VAL A 131 -4.83 16.15 6.50
C VAL A 131 -4.15 15.21 7.49
N LYS A 132 -3.21 15.75 8.28
CA LYS A 132 -2.50 14.98 9.30
C LYS A 132 -3.29 15.01 10.60
N GLU A 133 -3.74 13.84 11.06
CA GLU A 133 -4.60 13.72 12.25
C GLU A 133 -4.04 12.81 13.34
N ASN A 134 -3.21 11.82 13.02
CA ASN A 134 -2.71 10.81 13.97
C ASN A 134 -3.86 10.12 14.73
N GLU A 135 -4.51 9.17 14.09
CA GLU A 135 -5.76 8.57 14.54
C GLU A 135 -5.58 7.19 15.16
N GLY A 136 -6.54 6.84 16.01
CA GLY A 136 -6.73 5.48 16.53
C GLY A 136 -8.13 4.95 16.26
N PHE A 137 -8.23 3.82 15.58
CA PHE A 137 -9.50 3.16 15.26
C PHE A 137 -9.71 1.93 16.14
N THR A 138 -10.87 1.87 16.81
CA THR A 138 -11.21 0.76 17.69
C THR A 138 -11.90 -0.36 16.92
N THR A 139 -11.46 -1.58 17.15
CA THR A 139 -12.05 -2.80 16.62
C THR A 139 -12.47 -3.74 17.76
N SER A 140 -13.26 -4.76 17.44
CA SER A 140 -13.60 -5.85 18.37
C SER A 140 -12.41 -6.78 18.70
N GLY A 141 -11.27 -6.61 18.00
CA GLY A 141 -10.06 -7.40 18.21
C GLY A 141 -9.42 -7.21 19.58
N GLN A 142 -8.70 -8.24 20.05
CA GLN A 142 -7.95 -8.17 21.32
C GLN A 142 -6.55 -7.57 21.19
N VAL A 143 -6.09 -7.34 19.99
CA VAL A 143 -4.75 -6.89 19.61
C VAL A 143 -4.82 -5.57 18.84
N GLN A 144 -3.68 -4.91 18.72
CA GLN A 144 -3.57 -3.68 17.94
C GLN A 144 -2.46 -3.77 16.89
N TYR A 145 -2.51 -2.86 15.94
CA TYR A 145 -1.55 -2.65 14.87
C TYR A 145 -1.11 -1.21 14.94
N VAL A 146 0.17 -0.97 15.11
CA VAL A 146 0.74 0.38 15.22
C VAL A 146 1.55 0.64 13.97
N ALA A 147 1.16 1.65 13.19
CA ALA A 147 1.84 2.05 11.97
C ALA A 147 2.36 3.48 12.08
N GLN A 148 3.58 3.69 11.63
CA GLN A 148 4.17 5.01 11.39
C GLN A 148 4.68 5.06 9.96
N THR A 149 4.37 6.15 9.25
CA THR A 149 4.72 6.32 7.83
C THR A 149 5.40 7.65 7.59
N GLY A 150 6.07 7.75 6.44
CA GLY A 150 6.64 9.00 5.97
C GLY A 150 7.13 8.90 4.53
N ASN A 151 7.69 10.00 4.03
CA ASN A 151 8.23 10.06 2.68
C ASN A 151 9.57 10.80 2.69
N PHE A 152 10.66 10.07 2.47
CA PHE A 152 12.01 10.61 2.47
C PHE A 152 12.31 11.52 1.26
N ARG A 153 11.64 11.31 0.11
CA ARG A 153 11.85 12.17 -1.08
C ARG A 153 11.39 13.62 -0.84
N LYS A 154 10.43 13.84 0.04
CA LYS A 154 10.02 15.21 0.43
C LYS A 154 11.12 16.02 1.12
N LYS A 155 12.14 15.33 1.66
CA LYS A 155 13.33 15.92 2.27
C LYS A 155 14.55 15.86 1.34
N GLY A 156 14.37 15.49 0.06
CA GLY A 156 15.43 15.46 -0.96
C GLY A 156 16.27 14.19 -1.02
N TYR A 157 15.91 13.15 -0.25
CA TYR A 157 16.62 11.86 -0.31
C TYR A 157 16.17 11.03 -1.50
N GLU A 158 17.10 10.32 -2.11
CA GLU A 158 16.84 9.43 -3.24
C GLU A 158 16.73 7.96 -2.79
N TYR A 159 16.01 7.18 -3.59
CA TYR A 159 15.89 5.73 -3.37
C TYR A 159 17.17 5.03 -3.81
N THR A 160 17.66 4.09 -2.99
CA THR A 160 18.80 3.22 -3.30
C THR A 160 18.50 1.76 -3.00
N GLY A 161 19.22 0.86 -3.66
CA GLY A 161 19.15 -0.58 -3.43
C GLY A 161 19.51 -0.99 -1.99
N ALA A 162 20.34 -0.21 -1.30
CA ALA A 162 20.70 -0.44 0.11
C ALA A 162 19.48 -0.45 1.05
N LEU A 163 18.39 0.26 0.72
CA LEU A 163 17.13 0.22 1.47
C LEU A 163 16.49 -1.18 1.50
N ASN A 164 16.71 -2.01 0.48
CA ASN A 164 16.22 -3.39 0.50
C ASN A 164 17.00 -4.25 1.47
N ILE A 165 18.31 -4.03 1.61
CA ILE A 165 19.16 -4.70 2.60
C ILE A 165 18.79 -4.25 3.99
N LEU A 166 18.66 -2.94 4.22
CA LEU A 166 18.18 -2.39 5.49
C LEU A 166 16.83 -2.98 5.91
N LYS A 167 15.89 -3.13 4.97
CA LYS A 167 14.61 -3.79 5.24
C LYS A 167 14.79 -5.21 5.77
N VAL A 168 15.71 -5.98 5.20
CA VAL A 168 16.02 -7.35 5.66
C VAL A 168 16.67 -7.30 7.04
N ALA A 169 17.69 -6.47 7.26
CA ALA A 169 18.36 -6.32 8.54
C ALA A 169 17.38 -5.91 9.65
N LEU A 170 16.55 -4.88 9.43
CA LEU A 170 15.52 -4.45 10.38
C LEU A 170 14.54 -5.59 10.73
N SER A 171 14.14 -6.38 9.74
CA SER A 171 13.15 -7.44 9.92
C SER A 171 13.68 -8.64 10.72
N TYR A 172 14.97 -8.95 10.64
CA TYR A 172 15.55 -10.10 11.32
C TYR A 172 16.29 -9.77 12.61
N ASP A 173 16.69 -8.51 12.80
CA ASP A 173 17.45 -8.09 13.96
C ASP A 173 16.68 -7.08 14.80
N TYR A 174 16.72 -5.80 14.46
CA TYR A 174 16.26 -4.73 15.32
C TYR A 174 14.75 -4.78 15.65
N LEU A 175 13.90 -4.80 14.64
CA LEU A 175 12.45 -4.81 14.85
C LEU A 175 11.99 -6.15 15.43
N TRP A 176 12.54 -7.26 14.94
CA TRP A 176 12.22 -8.57 15.48
C TRP A 176 12.55 -8.68 16.96
N THR A 177 13.77 -8.30 17.33
CA THR A 177 14.23 -8.37 18.72
C THR A 177 13.41 -7.47 19.65
N ASN A 178 13.18 -6.22 19.25
CA ASN A 178 12.57 -5.23 20.16
C ASN A 178 11.03 -5.28 20.17
N ILE A 179 10.38 -5.54 19.02
CA ILE A 179 8.92 -5.55 18.92
C ILE A 179 8.35 -6.95 19.18
N ARG A 180 8.94 -7.99 18.57
CA ARG A 180 8.43 -9.35 18.74
C ARG A 180 8.97 -10.02 19.99
N VAL A 181 10.30 -10.22 20.10
CA VAL A 181 10.89 -11.02 21.19
C VAL A 181 10.71 -10.35 22.54
N LYS A 182 11.14 -9.09 22.67
CA LYS A 182 11.05 -8.31 23.90
C LYS A 182 9.69 -7.64 24.10
N GLY A 183 8.98 -7.33 23.02
CA GLY A 183 7.70 -6.61 23.03
C GLY A 183 6.47 -7.51 23.07
N GLY A 184 6.59 -8.78 22.67
CA GLY A 184 5.47 -9.72 22.67
C GLY A 184 4.48 -9.55 21.50
N ALA A 185 4.79 -8.71 20.52
CA ALA A 185 4.01 -8.63 19.28
C ALA A 185 4.16 -9.91 18.45
N TYR A 186 3.19 -10.23 17.62
CA TYR A 186 3.28 -11.40 16.73
C TYR A 186 4.27 -11.18 15.59
N GLY A 187 4.42 -9.94 15.13
CA GLY A 187 5.36 -9.58 14.07
C GLY A 187 5.55 -8.08 13.91
N CYS A 188 6.45 -7.73 13.01
CA CYS A 188 6.74 -6.37 12.60
C CYS A 188 7.19 -6.34 11.14
N MET A 189 6.96 -5.24 10.45
CA MET A 189 7.31 -5.08 9.04
C MET A 189 7.78 -3.63 8.80
N SER A 190 8.64 -3.50 7.79
CA SER A 190 9.03 -2.20 7.25
C SER A 190 8.98 -2.24 5.72
N GLY A 191 8.87 -1.09 5.09
CA GLY A 191 8.89 -1.00 3.64
C GLY A 191 9.32 0.37 3.15
N PHE A 192 10.09 0.38 2.07
CA PHE A 192 10.63 1.57 1.44
C PHE A 192 10.32 1.50 -0.06
N LYS A 193 9.56 2.46 -0.58
CA LYS A 193 9.19 2.52 -2.00
C LYS A 193 10.05 3.51 -2.77
N ARG A 194 10.19 3.30 -4.07
CA ARG A 194 10.87 4.26 -4.98
C ARG A 194 10.20 5.64 -4.99
N SER A 195 8.90 5.73 -4.69
CA SER A 195 8.18 6.99 -4.51
C SER A 195 8.59 7.77 -3.25
N GLY A 196 9.42 7.18 -2.38
CA GLY A 196 9.79 7.71 -1.07
C GLY A 196 8.84 7.30 0.04
N GLU A 197 7.63 6.83 -0.28
CA GLU A 197 6.70 6.34 0.73
C GLU A 197 7.28 5.15 1.48
N SER A 198 7.30 5.26 2.80
CA SER A 198 7.90 4.28 3.68
C SER A 198 7.06 4.07 4.92
N PHE A 199 7.18 2.90 5.52
CA PHE A 199 6.43 2.56 6.72
C PHE A 199 7.19 1.63 7.65
N PHE A 200 6.83 1.74 8.94
CA PHE A 200 7.11 0.78 9.99
C PHE A 200 5.79 0.38 10.62
N VAL A 201 5.55 -0.92 10.84
CA VAL A 201 4.29 -1.40 11.41
C VAL A 201 4.49 -2.62 12.29
N SER A 202 3.80 -2.66 13.43
CA SER A 202 3.69 -3.84 14.28
C SER A 202 2.42 -4.63 13.96
N TYR A 203 2.48 -5.94 14.18
CA TYR A 203 1.39 -6.86 13.90
C TYR A 203 0.96 -7.59 15.16
N ARG A 204 -0.30 -7.44 15.56
CA ARG A 204 -0.87 -8.02 16.79
C ARG A 204 -0.03 -7.65 18.01
N ASP A 205 0.10 -6.38 18.25
CA ASP A 205 0.99 -5.80 19.24
C ASP A 205 0.23 -5.49 20.56
N PRO A 206 0.75 -5.90 21.73
CA PRO A 206 0.17 -5.52 23.01
C PRO A 206 0.54 -4.09 23.44
N HIS A 207 1.53 -3.45 22.80
CA HIS A 207 2.10 -2.18 23.24
C HIS A 207 2.04 -1.10 22.16
N LEU A 208 1.54 0.09 22.49
CA LEU A 208 1.54 1.24 21.61
C LEU A 208 2.80 2.10 21.79
N ARG A 209 2.97 2.69 22.98
CA ARG A 209 4.06 3.66 23.25
C ARG A 209 5.44 3.04 23.06
N ARG A 210 5.65 1.87 23.63
CA ARG A 210 6.91 1.14 23.49
C ARG A 210 7.27 0.89 22.01
N THR A 211 6.29 0.54 21.19
CA THR A 211 6.51 0.28 19.76
C THR A 211 6.90 1.55 19.02
N LEU A 212 6.26 2.68 19.31
CA LEU A 212 6.64 3.98 18.76
C LEU A 212 8.05 4.40 19.23
N ASP A 213 8.44 4.11 20.48
CA ASP A 213 9.79 4.36 20.96
C ASP A 213 10.83 3.48 20.24
N VAL A 214 10.48 2.22 19.94
CA VAL A 214 11.33 1.35 19.10
C VAL A 214 11.49 1.94 17.70
N PHE A 215 10.41 2.44 17.08
CA PHE A 215 10.53 3.09 15.77
C PHE A 215 11.43 4.32 15.81
N LYS A 216 11.32 5.16 16.83
CA LYS A 216 12.21 6.32 17.03
C LYS A 216 13.69 5.94 17.19
N GLY A 217 13.98 4.74 17.66
CA GLY A 217 15.34 4.25 17.84
C GLY A 217 15.97 3.67 16.54
N ILE A 218 15.22 3.54 15.45
CA ILE A 218 15.74 2.97 14.19
C ILE A 218 16.92 3.78 13.62
N PRO A 219 16.92 5.12 13.59
CA PRO A 219 18.07 5.89 13.06
C PRO A 219 19.37 5.60 13.81
N GLU A 220 19.30 5.45 15.12
CA GLU A 220 20.51 5.13 15.91
C GLU A 220 21.01 3.71 15.66
N TYR A 221 20.09 2.74 15.54
CA TYR A 221 20.46 1.41 15.10
C TYR A 221 21.16 1.44 13.73
N VAL A 222 20.63 2.22 12.77
CA VAL A 222 21.21 2.33 11.43
C VAL A 222 22.59 3.00 11.46
N ARG A 223 22.79 4.06 12.25
CA ARG A 223 24.12 4.71 12.42
C ARG A 223 25.15 3.76 13.04
N SER A 224 24.72 2.95 13.98
CA SER A 224 25.58 1.99 14.68
C SER A 224 25.56 0.59 14.05
N PHE A 225 24.96 0.47 12.85
CA PHE A 225 24.86 -0.80 12.15
C PHE A 225 26.25 -1.39 11.94
N LYS A 226 26.42 -2.65 12.31
CA LYS A 226 27.65 -3.41 12.07
C LYS A 226 27.30 -4.78 11.56
N ALA A 227 28.00 -5.18 10.53
CA ALA A 227 27.91 -6.51 9.95
C ALA A 227 29.26 -6.89 9.36
N ASP A 228 29.77 -8.03 9.76
CA ASP A 228 30.96 -8.58 9.11
C ASP A 228 30.64 -9.02 7.66
N GLU A 229 31.68 -9.40 6.90
CA GLU A 229 31.53 -9.82 5.50
C GLU A 229 30.53 -10.99 5.33
N ARG A 230 30.51 -11.92 6.27
CA ARG A 230 29.60 -13.06 6.24
C ARG A 230 28.14 -12.64 6.50
N GLU A 231 27.93 -11.72 7.41
CA GLU A 231 26.61 -11.16 7.73
C GLU A 231 26.08 -10.31 6.58
N MET A 232 26.91 -9.42 6.01
CA MET A 232 26.55 -8.65 4.80
C MET A 232 26.18 -9.57 3.65
N THR A 233 26.95 -10.64 3.43
CA THR A 233 26.64 -11.65 2.41
C THR A 233 25.28 -12.30 2.65
N LYS A 234 24.91 -12.62 3.88
CA LYS A 234 23.58 -13.16 4.21
C LYS A 234 22.45 -12.16 3.88
N TYR A 235 22.64 -10.87 4.22
CA TYR A 235 21.64 -9.83 3.91
C TYR A 235 21.50 -9.63 2.40
N ILE A 236 22.61 -9.62 1.66
CA ILE A 236 22.63 -9.52 0.19
C ILE A 236 21.89 -10.71 -0.43
N ILE A 237 22.24 -11.93 -0.05
CA ILE A 237 21.60 -13.16 -0.56
C ILE A 237 20.11 -13.15 -0.22
N GLY A 238 19.73 -12.82 1.02
CA GLY A 238 18.34 -12.74 1.45
C GLY A 238 17.53 -11.71 0.63
N THR A 239 18.16 -10.61 0.24
CA THR A 239 17.55 -9.58 -0.58
C THR A 239 17.40 -9.99 -2.04
N ILE A 240 18.48 -10.51 -2.65
CA ILE A 240 18.50 -10.91 -4.06
C ILE A 240 17.62 -12.13 -4.31
N SER A 241 17.58 -13.10 -3.41
CA SER A 241 16.72 -14.29 -3.55
C SER A 241 15.25 -13.93 -3.74
N GLY A 242 14.78 -12.85 -3.10
CA GLY A 242 13.42 -12.33 -3.29
C GLY A 242 13.19 -11.68 -4.67
N LYS A 243 14.24 -11.22 -5.34
CA LYS A 243 14.18 -10.63 -6.69
C LYS A 243 14.31 -11.69 -7.80
N ASP A 244 15.07 -12.73 -7.55
CA ASP A 244 15.42 -13.79 -8.52
C ASP A 244 14.48 -15.00 -8.47
N VAL A 245 13.28 -14.82 -7.91
CA VAL A 245 12.26 -15.88 -7.90
C VAL A 245 11.88 -16.27 -9.34
N PRO A 246 11.84 -17.57 -9.67
CA PRO A 246 11.34 -18.05 -10.97
C PRO A 246 9.93 -17.51 -11.25
N ARG A 247 9.73 -16.96 -12.44
CA ARG A 247 8.50 -16.28 -12.80
C ARG A 247 7.79 -16.95 -13.94
N THR A 248 6.50 -17.19 -13.79
CA THR A 248 5.64 -17.60 -14.89
C THR A 248 5.48 -16.44 -15.90
N PRO A 249 5.11 -16.71 -17.18
CA PRO A 249 4.82 -15.66 -18.16
C PRO A 249 3.80 -14.63 -17.64
N LYS A 250 2.75 -15.08 -16.92
CA LYS A 250 1.76 -14.21 -16.30
C LYS A 250 2.40 -13.24 -15.29
N MET A 251 3.31 -13.72 -14.45
CA MET A 251 4.01 -12.89 -13.47
C MET A 251 4.93 -11.88 -14.16
N GLN A 252 5.66 -12.30 -15.20
CA GLN A 252 6.52 -11.42 -15.99
C GLN A 252 5.69 -10.31 -16.66
N GLY A 253 4.58 -10.67 -17.29
CA GLY A 253 3.67 -9.70 -17.90
C GLY A 253 3.09 -8.69 -16.90
N ALA A 254 2.75 -9.14 -15.69
CA ALA A 254 2.26 -8.26 -14.63
C ALA A 254 3.36 -7.27 -14.15
N ILE A 255 4.59 -7.74 -13.98
CA ILE A 255 5.75 -6.92 -13.59
C ILE A 255 6.07 -5.91 -14.70
N SER A 256 6.15 -6.35 -15.95
CA SER A 256 6.41 -5.50 -17.10
C SER A 256 5.36 -4.38 -17.25
N ARG A 257 4.07 -4.72 -17.11
CA ARG A 257 2.99 -3.74 -17.11
C ARG A 257 3.13 -2.74 -15.97
N SER A 258 3.42 -3.21 -14.75
CA SER A 258 3.63 -2.33 -13.60
C SER A 258 4.84 -1.41 -13.80
N ALA A 259 5.94 -1.93 -14.32
CA ALA A 259 7.14 -1.15 -14.63
C ALA A 259 6.83 -0.05 -15.68
N TRP A 260 6.07 -0.39 -16.73
CA TRP A 260 5.65 0.56 -17.74
C TRP A 260 4.82 1.71 -17.17
N PHE A 261 3.81 1.42 -16.33
CA PHE A 261 3.00 2.45 -15.68
C PHE A 261 3.81 3.33 -14.70
N CYS A 262 4.82 2.75 -14.04
CA CYS A 262 5.66 3.45 -13.09
C CYS A 262 6.88 4.14 -13.71
N GLY A 263 7.09 4.02 -15.03
CA GLY A 263 8.27 4.55 -15.72
C GLY A 263 9.59 3.90 -15.26
N ILE A 264 9.54 2.64 -14.79
CA ILE A 264 10.74 1.91 -14.36
C ILE A 264 11.38 1.26 -15.57
N THR A 265 12.60 1.71 -15.93
CA THR A 265 13.39 1.16 -17.04
C THR A 265 14.24 -0.04 -16.59
N GLU A 266 14.78 -0.78 -17.55
CA GLU A 266 15.71 -1.90 -17.28
C GLU A 266 16.99 -1.39 -16.61
N GLU A 267 17.50 -0.21 -17.03
CA GLU A 267 18.68 0.43 -16.42
C GLU A 267 18.42 0.77 -14.95
N MET A 268 17.25 1.28 -14.61
CA MET A 268 16.86 1.56 -13.22
C MET A 268 16.77 0.28 -12.38
N ALA A 269 16.26 -0.80 -12.96
CA ALA A 269 16.18 -2.09 -12.28
C ALA A 269 17.57 -2.73 -12.10
N GLN A 270 18.45 -2.62 -13.13
CA GLN A 270 19.81 -3.10 -13.05
C GLN A 270 20.65 -2.30 -12.05
N LYS A 271 20.53 -0.96 -12.06
CA LYS A 271 21.19 -0.10 -11.07
C LYS A 271 20.83 -0.51 -9.64
N GLU A 272 19.54 -0.69 -9.34
CA GLU A 272 19.11 -1.17 -8.01
C GLU A 272 19.74 -2.54 -7.66
N ARG A 273 19.81 -3.44 -8.62
CA ARG A 273 20.43 -4.74 -8.43
C ARG A 273 21.92 -4.61 -8.10
N ASP A 274 22.63 -3.77 -8.84
CA ASP A 274 24.04 -3.52 -8.62
C ASP A 274 24.31 -2.87 -7.26
N GLU A 275 23.49 -1.93 -6.86
CA GLU A 275 23.54 -1.31 -5.53
C GLU A 275 23.35 -2.33 -4.41
N ILE A 276 22.43 -3.30 -4.57
CA ILE A 276 22.23 -4.39 -3.60
C ILE A 276 23.47 -5.30 -3.53
N LEU A 277 24.01 -5.70 -4.70
CA LEU A 277 25.13 -6.65 -4.77
C LEU A 277 26.45 -6.06 -4.24
N LYS A 278 26.62 -4.75 -4.34
CA LYS A 278 27.83 -4.02 -3.92
C LYS A 278 27.70 -3.36 -2.55
N ALA A 279 26.53 -3.47 -1.91
CA ALA A 279 26.28 -2.77 -0.66
C ALA A 279 27.24 -3.20 0.45
N SER A 280 27.72 -2.21 1.19
CA SER A 280 28.59 -2.34 2.33
C SER A 280 27.89 -1.92 3.63
N GLU A 281 28.52 -2.16 4.78
CA GLU A 281 28.11 -1.65 6.09
C GLU A 281 27.92 -0.13 6.05
N THR A 282 28.85 0.60 5.42
CA THR A 282 28.83 2.06 5.32
C THR A 282 27.60 2.54 4.55
N ASP A 283 27.23 1.88 3.43
CA ASP A 283 26.04 2.25 2.66
C ASP A 283 24.76 2.12 3.50
N ILE A 284 24.71 1.18 4.45
CA ILE A 284 23.58 1.06 5.37
C ILE A 284 23.61 2.16 6.42
N GLN A 285 24.78 2.47 7.01
CA GLN A 285 24.93 3.53 8.00
C GLN A 285 24.54 4.91 7.46
N GLU A 286 24.86 5.19 6.20
CA GLU A 286 24.52 6.43 5.49
C GLU A 286 23.01 6.62 5.28
N LEU A 287 22.20 5.58 5.45
CA LEU A 287 20.74 5.69 5.40
C LEU A 287 20.11 6.32 6.66
N ALA A 288 20.87 6.50 7.75
CA ALA A 288 20.29 7.00 9.01
C ALA A 288 19.56 8.35 8.88
N PRO A 289 20.08 9.38 8.18
CA PRO A 289 19.36 10.64 7.96
C PRO A 289 18.10 10.47 7.11
N LEU A 290 18.10 9.53 6.15
CA LEU A 290 16.91 9.19 5.37
C LEU A 290 15.81 8.57 6.25
N ILE A 291 16.19 7.69 7.18
CA ILE A 291 15.24 7.10 8.14
C ILE A 291 14.68 8.17 9.10
N GLU A 292 15.51 9.12 9.55
CA GLU A 292 15.04 10.27 10.32
C GLU A 292 13.99 11.08 9.53
N ALA A 293 14.27 11.36 8.26
CA ALA A 293 13.35 12.08 7.38
C ALA A 293 11.99 11.36 7.22
N ILE A 294 11.95 10.02 7.28
CA ILE A 294 10.70 9.25 7.30
C ILE A 294 9.97 9.49 8.62
N LEU A 295 10.64 9.36 9.75
CA LEU A 295 10.05 9.46 11.08
C LEU A 295 9.59 10.89 11.42
N ASP A 296 10.28 11.91 10.91
CA ASP A 296 9.94 13.34 11.06
C ASP A 296 8.55 13.69 10.50
N ASN A 297 8.00 12.88 9.58
CA ASN A 297 6.63 13.09 9.13
C ASN A 297 5.62 12.85 10.26
N ASP A 298 6.00 12.07 11.28
CA ASP A 298 5.19 11.76 12.47
C ASP A 298 3.74 11.41 12.12
N ALA A 299 3.55 10.64 11.05
CA ALA A 299 2.26 10.19 10.56
C ALA A 299 1.95 8.81 11.15
N VAL A 300 1.09 8.77 12.15
CA VAL A 300 0.80 7.57 12.94
C VAL A 300 -0.67 7.19 12.85
N CYS A 301 -0.94 5.91 12.63
CA CYS A 301 -2.28 5.34 12.77
C CYS A 301 -2.22 4.04 13.58
N VAL A 302 -3.20 3.87 14.44
CA VAL A 302 -3.37 2.66 15.26
C VAL A 302 -4.73 2.05 14.99
N VAL A 303 -4.76 0.75 14.69
CA VAL A 303 -6.00 -0.01 14.56
C VAL A 303 -6.01 -1.10 15.61
N GLY A 304 -7.02 -1.16 16.46
CA GLY A 304 -7.08 -2.20 17.47
C GLY A 304 -8.01 -1.93 18.64
N ARG A 305 -7.75 -2.59 19.77
CA ARG A 305 -8.61 -2.55 20.95
C ARG A 305 -8.48 -1.21 21.69
N ARG A 306 -9.60 -0.64 22.10
CA ARG A 306 -9.63 0.45 23.10
C ARG A 306 -9.13 -0.10 24.45
N LYS A 307 -7.95 0.29 24.92
CA LYS A 307 -7.60 0.03 26.33
C LYS A 307 -8.59 0.78 27.23
N ARG A 308 -9.33 0.09 28.07
CA ARG A 308 -9.94 0.74 29.23
C ARG A 308 -8.79 1.23 30.11
N THR A 309 -8.71 2.53 30.30
CA THR A 309 -7.91 3.11 31.39
C THR A 309 -8.51 2.59 32.68
N VAL A 310 -7.78 1.75 33.39
CA VAL A 310 -8.08 1.40 34.78
C VAL A 310 -7.51 2.53 35.62
#